data_e749468587c6a3b3aada3e244e4e8ec7
#
_entry.id   e749468587c6a3b3aada3e244e4e8ec7
#
_cell.length_a   1.000
_cell.length_b   1.000
_cell.length_c   1.000
_cell.angle_alpha   90.00
_cell.angle_beta   90.00
_cell.angle_gamma   90.00
#
_symmetry.space_group_name_H-M   'P 1'
#
loop_
_entity.id
_entity.type
_entity.pdbx_description
1 polymer ?
#
loop_
_entity_poly.entity_id
_entity_poly.type
_entity_poly.pdbx_seq_one_letter_code
_entity_poly.pdbx_strand_id
1 'polypeptide(L)'
;MPKHTRRSRERTADSSQTHHHQHQHLLLEELRAIFRLELADERLASLIIVAAELSEDGSAARVAWLSRREDVSVALALERAAPFLRARLAEGLGWKRIPKLRFVSLGVLAEGGE
;
A
#
# COMPACT_ATOMS: atom_id res chain seq x y z
N MET A 1 41.74 -3.64 5.82
CA MET A 1 40.93 -3.39 6.97
C MET A 1 39.62 -4.15 6.92
N PRO A 2 39.62 -5.31 7.48
CA PRO A 2 38.42 -6.15 7.43
C PRO A 2 37.20 -5.48 8.04
N LYS A 3 37.38 -4.71 9.09
CA LYS A 3 36.27 -4.05 9.74
C LYS A 3 35.57 -3.05 8.83
N HIS A 4 36.35 -2.33 8.05
CA HIS A 4 35.76 -1.35 7.13
C HIS A 4 34.97 -2.03 6.04
N THR A 5 35.50 -3.11 5.50
CA THR A 5 34.80 -3.85 4.46
C THR A 5 33.50 -4.41 4.99
N ARG A 6 33.53 -4.96 6.20
CA ARG A 6 32.35 -5.53 6.80
C ARG A 6 31.29 -4.46 7.03
N ARG A 7 31.69 -3.30 7.53
CA ARG A 7 30.76 -2.21 7.76
C ARG A 7 30.10 -1.75 6.48
N SER A 8 30.89 -1.70 5.41
CA SER A 8 30.33 -1.30 4.13
C SER A 8 29.23 -2.23 3.69
N ARG A 9 29.42 -3.53 3.86
CA ARG A 9 28.41 -4.50 3.50
C ARG A 9 27.14 -4.33 4.34
N GLU A 10 27.32 -4.10 5.62
CA GLU A 10 26.20 -3.91 6.51
C GLU A 10 25.41 -2.67 6.13
N ARG A 11 26.09 -1.59 5.80
CA ARG A 11 25.43 -0.37 5.38
C ARG A 11 24.63 -0.58 4.11
N THR A 12 25.20 -1.33 3.18
CA THR A 12 24.52 -1.60 1.92
C THR A 12 23.21 -2.35 2.17
N ALA A 13 23.27 -3.37 3.02
CA ALA A 13 22.09 -4.15 3.36
C ALA A 13 21.06 -3.28 4.06
N ASP A 14 21.49 -2.46 5.01
CA ASP A 14 20.60 -1.57 5.72
C ASP A 14 19.97 -0.56 4.78
N SER A 15 20.75 -0.03 3.85
CA SER A 15 20.23 0.92 2.89
C SER A 15 19.16 0.30 2.02
N SER A 16 19.36 -0.93 1.58
CA SER A 16 18.37 -1.63 0.76
C SER A 16 17.07 -1.81 1.53
N GLN A 17 17.16 -2.22 2.79
CA GLN A 17 15.98 -2.39 3.62
C GLN A 17 15.29 -1.05 3.87
N THR A 18 16.08 -0.02 4.10
CA THR A 18 15.53 1.31 4.33
C THR A 18 14.77 1.80 3.11
N HIS A 19 15.34 1.62 1.92
CA HIS A 19 14.67 2.02 0.70
C HIS A 19 13.38 1.24 0.49
N HIS A 20 13.40 -0.05 0.79
CA HIS A 20 12.21 -0.86 0.66
C HIS A 20 11.10 -0.37 1.59
N HIS A 21 11.44 -0.10 2.84
CA HIS A 21 10.49 0.42 3.81
C HIS A 21 9.98 1.79 3.41
N GLN A 22 10.85 2.64 2.90
CA GLN A 22 10.45 3.95 2.44
C GLN A 22 9.47 3.87 1.29
N HIS A 23 9.72 2.96 0.35
CA HIS A 23 8.83 2.76 -0.77
C HIS A 23 7.45 2.27 -0.30
N GLN A 24 7.44 1.35 0.65
CA GLN A 24 6.18 0.88 1.22
C GLN A 24 5.43 2.01 1.90
N HIS A 25 6.15 2.83 2.66
CA HIS A 25 5.54 3.95 3.35
C HIS A 25 4.96 4.95 2.36
N LEU A 26 5.70 5.28 1.33
CA LEU A 26 5.24 6.22 0.30
C LEU A 26 4.01 5.67 -0.41
N LEU A 27 4.02 4.38 -0.72
CA LEU A 27 2.88 3.75 -1.37
C LEU A 27 1.64 3.83 -0.48
N LEU A 28 1.79 3.52 0.78
CA LEU A 28 0.68 3.56 1.73
C LEU A 28 0.12 4.97 1.85
N GLU A 29 0.99 5.96 2.00
CA GLU A 29 0.57 7.34 2.15
C GLU A 29 -0.16 7.82 0.90
N GLU A 30 0.37 7.47 -0.27
CA GLU A 30 -0.26 7.89 -1.52
C GLU A 30 -1.62 7.23 -1.69
N LEU A 31 -1.71 5.94 -1.39
CA LEU A 31 -2.99 5.23 -1.45
C LEU A 31 -4.01 5.88 -0.52
N ARG A 32 -3.62 6.18 0.69
CA ARG A 32 -4.52 6.81 1.64
C ARG A 32 -5.00 8.17 1.15
N ALA A 33 -4.10 8.93 0.54
CA ALA A 33 -4.47 10.22 0.00
C ALA A 33 -5.48 10.09 -1.14
N ILE A 34 -5.27 9.13 -2.03
CA ILE A 34 -6.18 8.91 -3.13
C ILE A 34 -7.57 8.52 -2.61
N PHE A 35 -7.61 7.61 -1.65
CA PHE A 35 -8.89 7.18 -1.08
C PHE A 35 -9.60 8.32 -0.38
N ARG A 36 -8.86 9.18 0.27
CA ARG A 36 -9.46 10.30 1.00
C ARG A 36 -9.93 11.42 0.08
N LEU A 37 -9.16 11.70 -0.97
CA LEU A 37 -9.36 12.92 -1.74
C LEU A 37 -9.95 12.72 -3.13
N GLU A 38 -9.80 11.55 -3.72
CA GLU A 38 -10.09 11.39 -5.14
C GLU A 38 -11.13 10.35 -5.49
N LEU A 39 -11.48 9.47 -4.58
CA LEU A 39 -12.49 8.46 -4.89
C LEU A 39 -13.87 8.92 -4.47
N ALA A 40 -14.79 8.84 -5.40
CA ALA A 40 -16.16 9.28 -5.17
C ALA A 40 -17.11 8.15 -4.78
N ASP A 41 -16.65 6.91 -4.88
CA ASP A 41 -17.49 5.77 -4.57
C ASP A 41 -17.73 5.66 -3.07
N GLU A 42 -18.99 5.78 -2.66
CA GLU A 42 -19.33 5.77 -1.24
C GLU A 42 -18.96 4.47 -0.55
N ARG A 43 -18.96 3.37 -1.31
CA ARG A 43 -18.58 2.08 -0.72
C ARG A 43 -17.13 2.10 -0.24
N LEU A 44 -16.30 2.84 -0.93
CA LEU A 44 -14.89 2.94 -0.57
C LEU A 44 -14.63 3.95 0.54
N ALA A 45 -15.59 4.79 0.83
CA ALA A 45 -15.44 5.77 1.91
C ALA A 45 -15.43 5.12 3.28
N SER A 46 -16.01 3.93 3.41
CA SER A 46 -16.04 3.22 4.68
C SER A 46 -14.81 2.35 4.91
N LEU A 47 -13.86 2.43 4.02
CA LEU A 47 -12.72 1.54 4.00
C LEU A 47 -11.49 2.21 4.60
N ILE A 48 -10.72 1.43 5.34
CA ILE A 48 -9.48 1.91 5.94
C ILE A 48 -8.33 1.10 5.37
N ILE A 49 -7.37 1.78 4.74
CA ILE A 49 -6.16 1.13 4.25
C ILE A 49 -5.20 0.99 5.41
N VAL A 50 -4.92 -0.24 5.81
CA VAL A 50 -4.11 -0.53 6.98
C VAL A 50 -2.63 -0.62 6.63
N ALA A 51 -2.31 -1.29 5.54
CA ALA A 51 -0.91 -1.52 5.18
C ALA A 51 -0.78 -1.74 3.69
N ALA A 52 0.40 -1.47 3.18
CA ALA A 52 0.74 -1.76 1.80
C ALA A 52 2.14 -2.36 1.81
N GLU A 53 2.24 -3.65 1.50
CA GLU A 53 3.51 -4.36 1.53
C GLU A 53 3.97 -4.66 0.12
N LEU A 54 5.18 -4.21 -0.20
CA LEU A 54 5.76 -4.48 -1.50
C LEU A 54 6.45 -5.84 -1.51
N SER A 55 6.34 -6.55 -2.64
CA SER A 55 7.14 -7.74 -2.84
C SER A 55 8.60 -7.32 -2.91
N GLU A 56 9.52 -8.29 -2.77
CA GLU A 56 10.94 -7.97 -2.75
C GLU A 56 11.39 -7.26 -4.02
N ASP A 57 10.85 -7.65 -5.16
CA ASP A 57 11.24 -7.05 -6.43
C ASP A 57 10.37 -5.83 -6.80
N GLY A 58 9.44 -5.46 -5.94
CA GLY A 58 8.60 -4.30 -6.19
C GLY A 58 7.52 -4.48 -7.24
N SER A 59 7.32 -5.70 -7.73
CA SER A 59 6.37 -5.94 -8.81
C SER A 59 4.93 -6.05 -8.34
N ALA A 60 4.71 -6.32 -7.06
CA ALA A 60 3.37 -6.46 -6.51
C ALA A 60 3.30 -5.80 -5.15
N ALA A 61 2.11 -5.37 -4.80
CA ALA A 61 1.86 -4.79 -3.49
C ALA A 61 0.61 -5.43 -2.90
N ARG A 62 0.75 -5.89 -1.67
CA ARG A 62 -0.37 -6.43 -0.92
C ARG A 62 -0.96 -5.30 -0.10
N VAL A 63 -2.20 -4.94 -0.40
CA VAL A 63 -2.88 -3.83 0.26
C VAL A 63 -3.92 -4.39 1.21
N ALA A 64 -3.68 -4.26 2.50
CA ALA A 64 -4.57 -4.77 3.52
C ALA A 64 -5.54 -3.69 3.95
N TRP A 65 -6.81 -4.05 4.06
CA TRP A 65 -7.85 -3.07 4.38
C TRP A 65 -8.87 -3.62 5.35
N LEU A 66 -9.48 -2.71 6.07
CA LEU A 66 -10.60 -2.98 6.96
C LEU A 66 -11.79 -2.18 6.46
N SER A 67 -12.99 -2.70 6.68
CA SER A 67 -14.20 -1.99 6.33
C SER A 67 -14.98 -1.68 7.61
N ARG A 68 -15.70 -0.57 7.58
CA ARG A 68 -16.58 -0.25 8.69
C ARG A 68 -17.89 -1.01 8.58
N ARG A 69 -18.16 -1.55 7.40
CA ARG A 69 -19.40 -2.27 7.13
C ARG A 69 -19.08 -3.56 6.41
N GLU A 70 -19.83 -4.59 6.76
CA GLU A 70 -19.68 -5.86 6.09
C GLU A 70 -20.44 -5.80 4.77
N ASP A 71 -19.71 -5.65 3.69
CA ASP A 71 -20.31 -5.45 2.39
C ASP A 71 -19.41 -6.03 1.32
N VAL A 72 -19.87 -7.11 0.70
CA VAL A 72 -19.07 -7.76 -0.35
C VAL A 72 -18.84 -6.85 -1.54
N SER A 73 -19.68 -5.84 -1.70
CA SER A 73 -19.51 -4.91 -2.82
C SER A 73 -18.25 -4.06 -2.67
N VAL A 74 -17.69 -3.95 -1.46
CA VAL A 74 -16.48 -3.19 -1.24
C VAL A 74 -15.31 -3.84 -1.97
N ALA A 75 -15.19 -5.17 -1.86
CA ALA A 75 -14.11 -5.88 -2.54
C ALA A 75 -14.20 -5.71 -4.04
N LEU A 76 -15.41 -5.81 -4.58
CA LEU A 76 -15.62 -5.63 -6.01
C LEU A 76 -15.30 -4.21 -6.44
N ALA A 77 -15.71 -3.22 -5.63
CA ALA A 77 -15.42 -1.84 -5.94
C ALA A 77 -13.92 -1.57 -5.95
N LEU A 78 -13.17 -2.21 -5.05
CA LEU A 78 -11.71 -2.07 -5.04
C LEU A 78 -11.11 -2.63 -6.32
N GLU A 79 -11.56 -3.79 -6.74
CA GLU A 79 -11.02 -4.39 -7.96
C GLU A 79 -11.31 -3.51 -9.17
N ARG A 80 -12.50 -2.92 -9.22
CA ARG A 80 -12.84 -2.02 -10.31
C ARG A 80 -12.04 -0.73 -10.27
N ALA A 81 -11.69 -0.29 -9.08
CA ALA A 81 -10.91 0.94 -8.93
C ALA A 81 -9.43 0.74 -9.20
N ALA A 82 -8.94 -0.51 -9.25
CA ALA A 82 -7.50 -0.77 -9.36
C ALA A 82 -6.82 -0.05 -10.52
N PRO A 83 -7.38 -0.05 -11.75
CA PRO A 83 -6.71 0.68 -12.83
C PRO A 83 -6.58 2.17 -12.55
N PHE A 84 -7.63 2.77 -12.00
CA PHE A 84 -7.60 4.18 -11.62
C PHE A 84 -6.54 4.43 -10.56
N LEU A 85 -6.50 3.56 -9.54
CA LEU A 85 -5.53 3.68 -8.46
C LEU A 85 -4.11 3.60 -8.99
N ARG A 86 -3.85 2.65 -9.89
CA ARG A 86 -2.51 2.51 -10.45
C ARG A 86 -2.11 3.73 -11.26
N ALA A 87 -3.04 4.29 -12.02
CA ALA A 87 -2.75 5.49 -12.81
C ALA A 87 -2.42 6.67 -11.90
N ARG A 88 -3.19 6.84 -10.81
CA ARG A 88 -2.95 7.94 -9.88
C ARG A 88 -1.64 7.73 -9.12
N LEU A 89 -1.33 6.48 -8.77
CA LEU A 89 -0.07 6.19 -8.11
C LEU A 89 1.11 6.53 -9.02
N ALA A 90 0.98 6.22 -10.31
CA ALA A 90 2.05 6.53 -11.26
C ALA A 90 2.32 8.03 -11.29
N GLU A 91 1.26 8.83 -11.26
CA GLU A 91 1.41 10.28 -11.26
C GLU A 91 1.99 10.80 -9.96
N GLY A 92 1.47 10.28 -8.84
CA GLY A 92 1.87 10.80 -7.55
C GLY A 92 3.24 10.36 -7.08
N LEU A 93 3.62 9.13 -7.39
CA LEU A 93 4.89 8.60 -6.92
C LEU A 93 6.04 8.81 -7.90
N GLY A 94 5.72 8.94 -9.18
CA GLY A 94 6.77 9.11 -10.18
C GLY A 94 7.63 7.88 -10.38
N TRP A 95 7.15 6.71 -9.95
CA TRP A 95 7.90 5.47 -10.10
C TRP A 95 7.80 4.99 -11.55
N LYS A 96 8.90 4.38 -12.04
CA LYS A 96 8.90 3.83 -13.38
C LYS A 96 7.94 2.67 -13.52
N ARG A 97 7.80 1.89 -12.46
CA ARG A 97 6.95 0.72 -12.47
C ARG A 97 6.05 0.77 -11.25
N ILE A 98 4.75 0.69 -11.49
CA ILE A 98 3.78 0.66 -10.41
C ILE A 98 3.44 -0.79 -10.11
N PRO A 99 3.49 -1.21 -8.86
CA PRO A 99 3.22 -2.60 -8.52
C PRO A 99 1.79 -2.99 -8.82
N LYS A 100 1.59 -4.27 -9.09
CA LYS A 100 0.26 -4.82 -9.22
C LYS A 100 -0.36 -4.85 -7.82
N LEU A 101 -1.55 -4.30 -7.68
CA LEU A 101 -2.20 -4.22 -6.38
C LEU A 101 -3.01 -5.47 -6.10
N ARG A 102 -2.81 -6.03 -4.91
CA ARG A 102 -3.58 -7.16 -4.43
C ARG A 102 -4.25 -6.74 -3.13
N PHE A 103 -5.57 -6.75 -3.13
CA PHE A 103 -6.32 -6.29 -1.98
C PHE A 103 -6.68 -7.46 -1.08
N VAL A 104 -6.39 -7.31 0.21
CA VAL A 104 -6.65 -8.34 1.20
C VAL A 104 -7.51 -7.76 2.31
N SER A 105 -8.69 -8.34 2.51
CA SER A 105 -9.58 -7.90 3.56
C SER A 105 -9.12 -8.44 4.90
N LEU A 106 -9.06 -7.57 5.89
CA LEU A 106 -8.78 -7.98 7.25
C LEU A 106 -10.05 -8.11 8.08
N GLY A 107 -11.19 -7.82 7.47
CA GLY A 107 -12.47 -7.97 8.14
C GLY A 107 -13.18 -6.65 8.35
N VAL A 108 -14.08 -6.65 9.31
CA VAL A 108 -14.89 -5.48 9.61
C VAL A 108 -14.38 -4.88 10.91
N LEU A 109 -14.22 -3.56 10.91
CA LEU A 109 -13.78 -2.86 12.10
C LEU A 109 -14.88 -2.89 13.14
N ALA A 110 -14.57 -3.41 14.31
CA ALA A 110 -15.54 -3.46 15.38
C ALA A 110 -15.83 -2.07 15.90
N GLU A 111 -17.12 -1.76 16.00
CA GLU A 111 -17.47 -0.46 16.47
C GLU A 111 -17.34 -0.40 17.95
N GLY A 112 -16.64 0.64 18.33
CA GLY A 112 -16.64 1.14 19.64
C GLY A 112 -16.98 0.26 20.77
N GLY A 113 -16.14 -0.54 21.02
CA GLY A 113 -16.21 -1.11 22.29
C GLY A 113 -17.54 -1.65 22.74
N GLU A 114 -18.20 -2.22 21.93
CA GLU A 114 -19.33 -2.83 22.41
C GLU A 114 -19.02 -3.81 23.39
#